data_66cf0ccdf907a6403e88bd33e124e639
#
_entry.id   66cf0ccdf907a6403e88bd33e124e639
#
_cell.length_a   1.000
_cell.length_b   1.000
_cell.length_c   1.000
_cell.angle_alpha   90.00
_cell.angle_beta   90.00
_cell.angle_gamma   90.00
#
_symmetry.space_group_name_H-M   'P 1'
#
loop_
_entity.id
_entity.type
_entity.pdbx_description
1 polymer ?
#
loop_
_entity_poly.entity_id
_entity_poly.type
_entity_poly.pdbx_seq_one_letter_code
_entity_poly.pdbx_strand_id
1 'polypeptide(L)'
;MKKLIALFAVSAVASTSAIAGVALSGAASVSYDDNGSGASATTYDADISIVGTNGATTLTVGMDVDAGASVTGVDMATKIGPVTIAADMFDEVSIVTSSAQTSTGESKVETTDSSVTVSLDAPIGDATVALDDSGDVTISGTWSGVTVSQTMGDTDITKGSASIAGMDVSITNEASATSWSVGTTVSGIALTLNSSNDMTATFGLSGNTMVVSHVGKVASKAATTKVWEVAEVKAYSTVAITRDLTSGASLTATYKSSDDSLTLKAAVTF
;
A
#
# COMPACT_ATOMS: atom_id res chain seq x y z
N MET A 1 26.19 -14.02 -0.21
CA MET A 1 26.94 -13.29 0.82
C MET A 1 27.64 -12.03 0.30
N LYS A 2 28.39 -12.04 -0.81
CA LYS A 2 29.07 -10.82 -1.32
C LYS A 2 28.15 -9.68 -1.73
N LYS A 3 26.92 -9.96 -2.21
CA LYS A 3 25.92 -8.94 -2.60
C LYS A 3 25.24 -8.29 -1.40
N LEU A 4 25.00 -9.01 -0.31
CA LEU A 4 24.48 -8.48 0.94
C LEU A 4 25.44 -7.46 1.60
N ILE A 5 26.77 -7.72 1.51
CA ILE A 5 27.77 -6.82 2.07
C ILE A 5 27.83 -5.50 1.28
N ALA A 6 27.59 -5.51 -0.03
CA ALA A 6 27.58 -4.30 -0.85
C ALA A 6 26.37 -3.38 -0.52
N LEU A 7 25.22 -3.94 -0.17
CA LEU A 7 24.03 -3.17 0.21
C LEU A 7 24.25 -2.41 1.53
N PHE A 8 24.89 -3.02 2.52
CA PHE A 8 25.21 -2.37 3.79
C PHE A 8 26.25 -1.26 3.67
N ALA A 9 27.09 -1.28 2.62
CA ALA A 9 28.10 -0.24 2.41
C ALA A 9 27.51 1.05 1.78
N VAL A 10 26.39 0.96 1.06
CA VAL A 10 25.74 2.12 0.42
C VAL A 10 24.90 2.92 1.43
N SER A 11 24.39 2.26 2.48
CA SER A 11 23.53 2.91 3.48
C SER A 11 24.21 4.00 4.34
N ALA A 12 25.53 4.09 4.33
CA ALA A 12 26.28 5.03 5.16
C ALA A 12 26.46 6.44 4.54
N VAL A 13 26.02 6.69 3.30
CA VAL A 13 26.32 7.92 2.56
C VAL A 13 25.09 8.78 2.25
N ALA A 14 23.90 8.29 2.50
CA ALA A 14 22.68 9.03 2.21
C ALA A 14 22.30 9.98 3.36
N SER A 15 23.07 11.06 3.53
CA SER A 15 22.60 12.23 4.23
C SER A 15 21.62 12.97 3.32
N THR A 16 20.43 13.29 3.85
CA THR A 16 19.42 14.15 3.21
C THR A 16 20.08 15.44 2.73
N SER A 17 20.43 15.50 1.45
CA SER A 17 20.88 16.74 0.82
C SER A 17 19.66 17.58 0.50
N ALA A 18 19.16 18.33 1.49
CA ALA A 18 18.17 19.37 1.23
C ALA A 18 18.86 20.52 0.51
N ILE A 19 18.80 20.52 -0.82
CA ILE A 19 18.95 21.74 -1.58
C ILE A 19 17.66 22.53 -1.33
N ALA A 20 17.76 23.84 -1.00
CA ALA A 20 16.60 24.64 -0.63
C ALA A 20 15.40 24.36 -1.56
N GLY A 21 14.33 23.76 -1.01
CA GLY A 21 13.12 23.40 -1.75
C GLY A 21 13.09 22.01 -2.42
N VAL A 22 14.16 21.21 -2.31
CA VAL A 22 14.18 19.84 -2.85
C VAL A 22 14.65 18.86 -1.76
N ALA A 23 13.86 17.81 -1.50
CA ALA A 23 14.22 16.70 -0.63
C ALA A 23 14.42 15.43 -1.47
N LEU A 24 15.43 14.66 -1.14
CA LEU A 24 15.71 13.35 -1.70
C LEU A 24 15.56 12.30 -0.61
N SER A 25 14.81 11.26 -0.88
CA SER A 25 14.67 10.10 -0.02
C SER A 25 14.67 8.82 -0.84
N GLY A 26 14.81 7.68 -0.21
CA GLY A 26 14.76 6.41 -0.91
C GLY A 26 14.75 5.22 0.02
N ALA A 27 14.54 4.06 -0.58
CA ALA A 27 14.58 2.77 0.08
C ALA A 27 15.32 1.76 -0.80
N ALA A 28 16.04 0.84 -0.17
CA ALA A 28 16.61 -0.30 -0.88
C ALA A 28 16.48 -1.56 -0.03
N SER A 29 16.23 -2.68 -0.69
CA SER A 29 16.12 -3.96 -0.01
C SER A 29 16.70 -5.12 -0.82
N VAL A 30 17.14 -6.16 -0.11
CA VAL A 30 17.47 -7.47 -0.67
C VAL A 30 16.72 -8.52 0.12
N SER A 31 16.07 -9.43 -0.59
CA SER A 31 15.36 -10.55 0.01
C SER A 31 15.89 -11.86 -0.53
N TYR A 32 15.99 -12.85 0.33
CA TYR A 32 16.20 -14.25 -0.01
C TYR A 32 14.98 -15.04 0.44
N ASP A 33 14.43 -15.82 -0.46
CA ASP A 33 13.31 -16.72 -0.19
C ASP A 33 13.72 -18.14 -0.54
N ASP A 34 13.54 -19.07 0.39
CA ASP A 34 13.81 -20.49 0.16
C ASP A 34 12.71 -21.19 -0.63
N ASN A 35 11.54 -20.50 -0.80
CA ASN A 35 10.36 -21.01 -1.51
C ASN A 35 9.86 -22.38 -1.02
N GLY A 36 10.17 -22.77 0.23
CA GLY A 36 9.77 -24.04 0.80
C GLY A 36 10.27 -25.22 -0.03
N SER A 37 9.36 -25.86 -0.77
CA SER A 37 9.71 -27.03 -1.64
C SER A 37 10.21 -26.63 -3.04
N GLY A 38 10.18 -25.34 -3.38
CA GLY A 38 10.60 -24.79 -4.68
C GLY A 38 12.08 -24.42 -4.73
N ALA A 39 12.52 -23.90 -5.87
CA ALA A 39 13.88 -23.35 -5.99
C ALA A 39 13.94 -21.99 -5.26
N SER A 40 14.97 -21.79 -4.45
CA SER A 40 15.18 -20.52 -3.75
C SER A 40 15.42 -19.36 -4.72
N ALA A 41 14.96 -18.17 -4.34
CA ALA A 41 15.09 -16.95 -5.11
C ALA A 41 15.76 -15.83 -4.28
N THR A 42 16.45 -14.94 -4.97
CA THR A 42 16.95 -13.69 -4.38
C THR A 42 16.39 -12.55 -5.20
N THR A 43 15.73 -11.60 -4.54
CA THR A 43 15.22 -10.38 -5.14
C THR A 43 15.89 -9.17 -4.52
N TYR A 44 15.94 -8.09 -5.26
CA TYR A 44 16.39 -6.78 -4.80
C TYR A 44 15.43 -5.73 -5.32
N ASP A 45 15.37 -4.61 -4.65
CA ASP A 45 14.47 -3.52 -4.95
C ASP A 45 15.11 -2.21 -4.47
N ALA A 46 15.01 -1.14 -5.25
CA ALA A 46 15.57 0.15 -4.90
C ALA A 46 14.78 1.28 -5.52
N ASP A 47 14.22 2.13 -4.66
CA ASP A 47 13.41 3.28 -5.03
C ASP A 47 14.02 4.58 -4.56
N ILE A 48 13.82 5.63 -5.35
CA ILE A 48 14.17 7.01 -5.00
C ILE A 48 12.93 7.89 -5.15
N SER A 49 12.74 8.80 -4.21
CA SER A 49 11.72 9.86 -4.28
C SER A 49 12.39 11.22 -4.21
N ILE A 50 12.06 12.08 -5.17
CA ILE A 50 12.50 13.46 -5.24
C ILE A 50 11.27 14.35 -5.00
N VAL A 51 11.30 15.16 -3.95
CA VAL A 51 10.20 16.06 -3.59
C VAL A 51 10.68 17.50 -3.70
N GLY A 52 10.10 18.26 -4.61
CA GLY A 52 10.31 19.70 -4.76
C GLY A 52 9.15 20.48 -4.19
N THR A 53 9.41 21.52 -3.38
CA THR A 53 8.38 22.38 -2.80
C THR A 53 8.65 23.85 -3.13
N ASN A 54 7.60 24.57 -3.56
CA ASN A 54 7.64 26.01 -3.75
C ASN A 54 6.32 26.63 -3.25
N GLY A 55 6.35 27.27 -2.09
CA GLY A 55 5.17 27.79 -1.43
C GLY A 55 4.16 26.69 -1.10
N ALA A 56 2.96 26.78 -1.68
CA ALA A 56 1.90 25.80 -1.48
C ALA A 56 1.90 24.65 -2.52
N THR A 57 2.88 24.64 -3.42
CA THR A 57 2.99 23.64 -4.49
C THR A 57 4.08 22.62 -4.14
N THR A 58 3.76 21.35 -4.26
CA THR A 58 4.67 20.22 -4.12
C THR A 58 4.66 19.42 -5.41
N LEU A 59 5.85 19.02 -5.88
CA LEU A 59 6.05 18.07 -6.98
C LEU A 59 6.81 16.87 -6.41
N THR A 60 6.29 15.68 -6.62
CA THR A 60 6.95 14.43 -6.23
C THR A 60 7.26 13.61 -7.47
N VAL A 61 8.49 13.12 -7.59
CA VAL A 61 8.90 12.20 -8.65
C VAL A 61 9.39 10.91 -8.00
N GLY A 62 8.73 9.81 -8.29
CA GLY A 62 9.14 8.46 -7.92
C GLY A 62 9.99 7.82 -9.03
N MET A 63 11.00 7.08 -8.64
CA MET A 63 11.88 6.37 -9.57
C MET A 63 12.25 4.99 -9.00
N ASP A 64 12.11 3.97 -9.83
CA ASP A 64 12.72 2.66 -9.63
C ASP A 64 14.13 2.68 -10.25
N VAL A 65 15.13 2.21 -9.50
CA VAL A 65 16.54 2.26 -9.92
C VAL A 65 17.24 0.90 -9.88
N ASP A 66 16.55 -0.16 -9.53
CA ASP A 66 17.14 -1.49 -9.37
C ASP A 66 17.41 -2.21 -10.69
N ALA A 67 16.56 -2.03 -11.70
CA ALA A 67 16.67 -2.62 -13.03
C ALA A 67 17.10 -1.64 -14.13
N GLY A 68 17.45 -0.42 -13.74
CA GLY A 68 17.72 0.72 -14.62
C GLY A 68 16.76 1.87 -14.28
N ALA A 69 17.25 3.10 -14.18
CA ALA A 69 16.46 4.22 -13.73
C ALA A 69 15.20 4.42 -14.59
N SER A 70 14.03 4.21 -14.00
CA SER A 70 12.73 4.48 -14.62
C SER A 70 11.88 5.32 -13.67
N VAL A 71 11.10 6.24 -14.24
CA VAL A 71 10.13 7.01 -13.46
C VAL A 71 8.93 6.12 -13.19
N THR A 72 8.47 6.08 -11.94
CA THR A 72 7.32 5.28 -11.49
C THR A 72 6.13 6.12 -11.07
N GLY A 73 6.31 7.44 -10.93
CA GLY A 73 5.23 8.35 -10.62
C GLY A 73 5.69 9.80 -10.71
N VAL A 74 4.79 10.69 -11.10
CA VAL A 74 4.99 12.15 -11.06
C VAL A 74 3.71 12.79 -10.55
N ASP A 75 3.73 13.22 -9.29
CA ASP A 75 2.59 13.82 -8.62
C ASP A 75 2.81 15.32 -8.38
N MET A 76 1.80 16.10 -8.60
CA MET A 76 1.76 17.51 -8.23
C MET A 76 0.59 17.78 -7.29
N ALA A 77 0.85 18.54 -6.24
CA ALA A 77 -0.21 19.08 -5.39
C ALA A 77 0.01 20.56 -5.17
N THR A 78 -1.06 21.36 -5.23
CA THR A 78 -1.03 22.79 -4.92
C THR A 78 -2.29 23.21 -4.16
N LYS A 79 -2.17 24.27 -3.38
CA LYS A 79 -3.30 24.81 -2.61
C LYS A 79 -3.56 26.26 -3.02
N ILE A 80 -4.79 26.54 -3.43
CA ILE A 80 -5.24 27.91 -3.83
C ILE A 80 -6.44 28.27 -2.94
N GLY A 81 -6.19 29.04 -1.88
CA GLY A 81 -7.20 29.32 -0.87
C GLY A 81 -7.65 28.02 -0.17
N PRO A 82 -8.95 27.73 -0.10
CA PRO A 82 -9.48 26.50 0.48
C PRO A 82 -9.40 25.29 -0.47
N VAL A 83 -9.10 25.51 -1.76
CA VAL A 83 -9.10 24.45 -2.77
C VAL A 83 -7.72 23.80 -2.83
N THR A 84 -7.67 22.49 -2.71
CA THR A 84 -6.48 21.68 -3.01
C THR A 84 -6.67 21.05 -4.40
N ILE A 85 -5.66 21.18 -5.25
CA ILE A 85 -5.59 20.58 -6.58
C ILE A 85 -4.45 19.59 -6.54
N ALA A 86 -4.75 18.31 -6.82
CA ALA A 86 -3.75 17.27 -6.99
C ALA A 86 -3.84 16.72 -8.41
N ALA A 87 -2.71 16.40 -9.00
CA ALA A 87 -2.61 15.79 -10.31
C ALA A 87 -1.55 14.71 -10.30
N ASP A 88 -1.91 13.50 -10.71
CA ASP A 88 -0.95 12.51 -11.17
C ASP A 88 -0.65 12.84 -12.65
N MET A 89 0.63 13.06 -12.96
CA MET A 89 1.11 13.46 -14.28
C MET A 89 1.90 12.34 -14.96
N PHE A 90 1.93 11.16 -14.37
CA PHE A 90 2.63 10.01 -14.91
C PHE A 90 1.63 8.99 -15.45
N ASP A 91 1.68 8.75 -16.75
CA ASP A 91 0.85 7.74 -17.41
C ASP A 91 1.45 6.35 -17.18
N GLU A 92 0.95 5.65 -16.17
CA GLU A 92 1.24 4.24 -15.98
C GLU A 92 0.50 3.39 -17.02
N VAL A 93 1.26 2.74 -17.90
CA VAL A 93 0.68 1.74 -18.79
C VAL A 93 0.42 0.46 -18.00
N SER A 94 -0.74 0.34 -17.40
CA SER A 94 -1.18 -0.92 -16.79
C SER A 94 -1.54 -1.93 -17.88
N ILE A 95 -0.63 -2.89 -18.13
CA ILE A 95 -0.92 -4.01 -19.04
C ILE A 95 -1.78 -5.01 -18.28
N VAL A 96 -3.10 -4.85 -18.35
CA VAL A 96 -4.02 -5.89 -17.91
C VAL A 96 -4.09 -6.94 -19.01
N THR A 97 -3.33 -8.01 -18.88
CA THR A 97 -3.51 -9.21 -19.72
C THR A 97 -4.80 -9.90 -19.30
N SER A 98 -5.93 -9.50 -19.86
CA SER A 98 -7.13 -10.30 -19.76
C SER A 98 -6.99 -11.46 -20.74
N SER A 99 -6.72 -12.67 -20.24
CA SER A 99 -6.82 -13.90 -21.03
C SER A 99 -8.30 -14.21 -21.30
N ALA A 100 -8.95 -13.40 -22.12
CA ALA A 100 -10.16 -13.81 -22.79
C ALA A 100 -9.69 -14.69 -23.93
N GLN A 101 -9.72 -16.00 -23.75
CA GLN A 101 -9.50 -16.98 -24.79
C GLN A 101 -10.65 -16.88 -25.79
N THR A 102 -10.57 -15.92 -26.68
CA THR A 102 -11.27 -15.99 -27.96
C THR A 102 -10.32 -16.69 -28.93
N SER A 103 -10.86 -17.54 -29.80
CA SER A 103 -10.15 -18.42 -30.71
C SER A 103 -9.23 -17.72 -31.74
N THR A 104 -8.87 -16.46 -31.54
CA THR A 104 -8.09 -15.60 -32.46
C THR A 104 -7.19 -14.58 -31.75
N GLY A 105 -6.52 -14.93 -30.67
CA GLY A 105 -5.42 -14.10 -30.14
C GLY A 105 -5.72 -13.41 -28.80
N GLU A 106 -4.66 -13.20 -28.04
CA GLU A 106 -4.66 -12.44 -26.80
C GLU A 106 -5.02 -10.97 -27.07
N SER A 107 -6.04 -10.47 -26.41
CA SER A 107 -6.37 -9.05 -26.44
C SER A 107 -5.58 -8.37 -25.31
N LYS A 108 -4.59 -7.56 -25.66
CA LYS A 108 -3.85 -6.71 -24.75
C LYS A 108 -4.62 -5.39 -24.60
N VAL A 109 -5.17 -5.13 -23.45
CA VAL A 109 -5.78 -3.83 -23.12
C VAL A 109 -4.72 -3.03 -22.36
N GLU A 110 -4.26 -1.95 -22.95
CA GLU A 110 -3.42 -0.95 -22.30
C GLU A 110 -4.37 0.12 -21.74
N THR A 111 -4.35 0.33 -20.44
CA THR A 111 -5.08 1.42 -19.78
C THR A 111 -4.04 2.42 -19.30
N THR A 112 -4.10 3.62 -19.80
CA THR A 112 -3.38 4.79 -19.28
C THR A 112 -4.25 5.41 -18.20
N ASP A 113 -3.71 5.61 -17.01
CA ASP A 113 -4.42 6.23 -15.90
C ASP A 113 -3.65 7.48 -15.48
N SER A 114 -4.15 8.66 -15.86
CA SER A 114 -3.70 9.94 -15.36
C SER A 114 -4.86 10.63 -14.67
N SER A 115 -4.75 10.86 -13.36
CA SER A 115 -5.85 11.38 -12.58
C SER A 115 -5.59 12.82 -12.10
N VAL A 116 -6.62 13.65 -12.17
CA VAL A 116 -6.63 15.00 -11.56
C VAL A 116 -7.71 15.02 -10.49
N THR A 117 -7.32 15.20 -9.23
CA THR A 117 -8.28 15.32 -8.12
C THR A 117 -8.36 16.76 -7.65
N VAL A 118 -9.57 17.30 -7.56
CA VAL A 118 -9.83 18.62 -6.99
C VAL A 118 -10.60 18.44 -5.70
N SER A 119 -10.05 18.89 -4.57
CA SER A 119 -10.74 18.89 -3.27
C SER A 119 -11.04 20.30 -2.82
N LEU A 120 -12.27 20.49 -2.30
CA LEU A 120 -12.76 21.74 -1.76
C LEU A 120 -13.13 21.52 -0.29
N ASP A 121 -12.47 22.23 0.63
CA ASP A 121 -12.87 22.25 2.03
C ASP A 121 -14.13 23.12 2.18
N ALA A 122 -15.28 22.49 2.41
CA ALA A 122 -16.53 23.21 2.63
C ALA A 122 -16.59 23.69 4.09
N PRO A 123 -17.01 24.95 4.35
CA PRO A 123 -17.14 25.49 5.72
C PRO A 123 -18.40 24.98 6.45
N ILE A 124 -18.75 23.71 6.27
CA ILE A 124 -19.90 23.05 6.93
C ILE A 124 -19.34 22.02 7.90
N GLY A 125 -18.85 22.49 9.04
CA GLY A 125 -18.12 21.64 9.98
C GLY A 125 -16.82 21.12 9.36
N ASP A 126 -16.52 19.85 9.58
CA ASP A 126 -15.32 19.19 9.07
C ASP A 126 -15.58 18.42 7.74
N ALA A 127 -16.54 18.89 6.94
CA ALA A 127 -16.86 18.24 5.68
C ALA A 127 -15.92 18.71 4.56
N THR A 128 -15.43 17.73 3.76
CA THR A 128 -14.64 17.94 2.55
C THR A 128 -15.38 17.35 1.36
N VAL A 129 -15.42 18.08 0.27
CA VAL A 129 -15.94 17.61 -1.03
C VAL A 129 -14.75 17.47 -1.97
N ALA A 130 -14.59 16.29 -2.54
CA ALA A 130 -13.57 16.00 -3.56
C ALA A 130 -14.27 15.61 -4.87
N LEU A 131 -13.68 16.02 -5.97
CA LEU A 131 -14.07 15.65 -7.34
C LEU A 131 -12.82 15.12 -8.04
N ASP A 132 -12.92 13.96 -8.66
CA ASP A 132 -11.83 13.40 -9.48
C ASP A 132 -12.06 13.61 -10.98
N ASP A 133 -11.12 13.14 -11.79
CA ASP A 133 -11.14 13.25 -13.26
C ASP A 133 -12.17 12.32 -13.91
N SER A 134 -12.57 11.24 -13.22
CA SER A 134 -13.66 10.34 -13.64
C SER A 134 -15.03 11.00 -13.49
N GLY A 135 -15.10 12.10 -12.74
CA GLY A 135 -16.35 12.79 -12.39
C GLY A 135 -16.98 12.25 -11.10
N ASP A 136 -16.30 11.37 -10.37
CA ASP A 136 -16.76 10.87 -9.09
C ASP A 136 -16.67 11.95 -8.02
N VAL A 137 -17.71 12.09 -7.22
CA VAL A 137 -17.79 13.04 -6.12
C VAL A 137 -17.71 12.31 -4.80
N THR A 138 -16.73 12.65 -3.99
CA THR A 138 -16.59 12.13 -2.63
C THR A 138 -16.91 13.24 -1.60
N ILE A 139 -17.82 12.96 -0.70
CA ILE A 139 -18.11 13.80 0.46
C ILE A 139 -17.65 13.06 1.70
N SER A 140 -16.79 13.68 2.49
CA SER A 140 -16.28 13.10 3.73
C SER A 140 -16.34 14.09 4.88
N GLY A 141 -16.44 13.61 6.11
CA GLY A 141 -16.40 14.43 7.29
C GLY A 141 -16.36 13.61 8.58
N THR A 142 -15.99 14.27 9.67
CA THR A 142 -15.92 13.64 11.00
C THR A 142 -16.87 14.37 11.94
N TRP A 143 -17.83 13.63 12.50
CA TRP A 143 -18.80 14.13 13.45
C TRP A 143 -18.77 13.30 14.74
N SER A 144 -18.50 13.93 15.85
CA SER A 144 -18.45 13.26 17.18
C SER A 144 -17.52 12.03 17.20
N GLY A 145 -16.40 12.09 16.49
CA GLY A 145 -15.43 10.98 16.43
C GLY A 145 -15.79 9.87 15.45
N VAL A 146 -16.88 10.02 14.69
CA VAL A 146 -17.24 9.11 13.59
C VAL A 146 -16.89 9.78 12.27
N THR A 147 -16.01 9.19 11.50
CA THR A 147 -15.70 9.61 10.13
C THR A 147 -16.58 8.86 9.15
N VAL A 148 -17.23 9.59 8.28
CA VAL A 148 -18.08 9.03 7.19
C VAL A 148 -17.58 9.58 5.86
N SER A 149 -17.54 8.73 4.84
CA SER A 149 -17.23 9.11 3.47
C SER A 149 -18.22 8.42 2.52
N GLN A 150 -18.75 9.20 1.58
CA GLN A 150 -19.61 8.70 0.51
C GLN A 150 -19.03 9.15 -0.83
N THR A 151 -18.65 8.19 -1.67
CA THR A 151 -18.31 8.42 -3.07
C THR A 151 -19.51 8.09 -3.93
N MET A 152 -19.83 9.01 -4.83
CA MET A 152 -20.92 8.90 -5.81
C MET A 152 -20.30 8.96 -7.20
N GLY A 153 -20.48 7.92 -7.99
CA GLY A 153 -19.89 7.80 -9.32
C GLY A 153 -20.28 6.48 -9.98
N ASP A 154 -19.40 5.92 -10.78
CA ASP A 154 -19.62 4.64 -11.45
C ASP A 154 -19.85 3.50 -10.45
N THR A 155 -19.23 3.58 -9.29
CA THR A 155 -19.44 2.68 -8.16
C THR A 155 -19.62 3.50 -6.89
N ASP A 156 -20.82 3.39 -6.29
CA ASP A 156 -21.09 4.02 -5.00
C ASP A 156 -20.33 3.32 -3.88
N ILE A 157 -19.54 4.10 -3.12
CA ILE A 157 -18.77 3.59 -1.99
C ILE A 157 -19.12 4.38 -0.74
N THR A 158 -19.62 3.68 0.30
CA THR A 158 -19.84 4.25 1.62
C THR A 158 -18.81 3.70 2.59
N LYS A 159 -18.08 4.57 3.28
CA LYS A 159 -17.14 4.18 4.34
C LYS A 159 -17.53 4.85 5.65
N GLY A 160 -17.37 4.12 6.75
CA GLY A 160 -17.52 4.64 8.09
C GLY A 160 -16.41 4.13 8.98
N SER A 161 -15.86 4.99 9.84
CA SER A 161 -14.88 4.58 10.85
C SER A 161 -15.06 5.37 12.14
N ALA A 162 -14.75 4.71 13.25
CA ALA A 162 -14.78 5.34 14.57
C ALA A 162 -13.83 4.61 15.53
N SER A 163 -13.32 5.34 16.52
CA SER A 163 -12.65 4.73 17.68
C SER A 163 -13.62 4.70 18.85
N ILE A 164 -14.01 3.51 19.30
CA ILE A 164 -15.02 3.29 20.34
C ILE A 164 -14.39 2.44 21.45
N ALA A 165 -14.26 3.04 22.63
CA ALA A 165 -13.72 2.36 23.81
C ALA A 165 -12.33 1.72 23.59
N GLY A 166 -11.47 2.37 22.79
CA GLY A 166 -10.13 1.87 22.46
C GLY A 166 -10.11 0.80 21.37
N MET A 167 -11.24 0.58 20.70
CA MET A 167 -11.32 -0.23 19.48
C MET A 167 -11.53 0.66 18.27
N ASP A 168 -10.71 0.48 17.25
CA ASP A 168 -10.89 1.12 15.95
C ASP A 168 -11.75 0.23 15.07
N VAL A 169 -12.89 0.75 14.66
CA VAL A 169 -13.87 0.02 13.84
C VAL A 169 -13.98 0.73 12.50
N SER A 170 -13.93 -0.03 11.42
CA SER A 170 -14.24 0.48 10.08
C SER A 170 -15.23 -0.43 9.35
N ILE A 171 -16.04 0.18 8.50
CA ILE A 171 -16.96 -0.50 7.61
C ILE A 171 -16.89 0.15 6.23
N THR A 172 -16.91 -0.67 5.19
CA THR A 172 -16.99 -0.21 3.80
C THR A 172 -18.08 -0.99 3.09
N ASN A 173 -18.97 -0.27 2.42
CA ASN A 173 -19.94 -0.84 1.51
C ASN A 173 -19.60 -0.35 0.10
N GLU A 174 -19.37 -1.29 -0.81
CA GLU A 174 -19.01 -1.05 -2.19
C GLU A 174 -19.72 -2.06 -3.09
N ALA A 175 -20.42 -1.59 -4.13
CA ALA A 175 -21.05 -2.43 -5.14
C ALA A 175 -21.84 -3.63 -4.57
N SER A 176 -22.57 -3.44 -3.47
CA SER A 176 -23.34 -4.48 -2.76
C SER A 176 -22.50 -5.46 -1.93
N ALA A 177 -21.20 -5.25 -1.79
CA ALA A 177 -20.34 -5.97 -0.86
C ALA A 177 -20.05 -5.12 0.39
N THR A 178 -20.18 -5.70 1.56
CA THR A 178 -19.82 -5.04 2.83
C THR A 178 -18.61 -5.72 3.44
N SER A 179 -17.59 -4.92 3.73
CA SER A 179 -16.42 -5.33 4.49
C SER A 179 -16.32 -4.53 5.78
N TRP A 180 -15.69 -5.11 6.80
CA TRP A 180 -15.44 -4.45 8.07
C TRP A 180 -14.09 -4.87 8.65
N SER A 181 -13.54 -4.01 9.51
CA SER A 181 -12.39 -4.35 10.33
C SER A 181 -12.54 -3.80 11.74
N VAL A 182 -11.92 -4.49 12.70
CA VAL A 182 -11.81 -4.08 14.09
C VAL A 182 -10.36 -4.20 14.51
N GLY A 183 -9.82 -3.11 15.07
CA GLY A 183 -8.48 -3.06 15.65
C GLY A 183 -8.55 -2.69 17.13
N THR A 184 -7.66 -3.23 17.95
CA THR A 184 -7.50 -2.83 19.35
C THR A 184 -6.10 -3.12 19.85
N THR A 185 -5.70 -2.44 20.92
CA THR A 185 -4.43 -2.73 21.59
C THR A 185 -4.70 -3.22 23.01
N VAL A 186 -4.27 -4.44 23.32
CA VAL A 186 -4.41 -5.06 24.64
C VAL A 186 -3.03 -5.37 25.20
N SER A 187 -2.66 -4.77 26.30
CA SER A 187 -1.37 -5.00 26.98
C SER A 187 -0.16 -4.85 26.05
N GLY A 188 -0.20 -3.88 25.15
CA GLY A 188 0.90 -3.63 24.19
C GLY A 188 0.90 -4.54 22.97
N ILE A 189 -0.11 -5.40 22.81
CA ILE A 189 -0.33 -6.22 21.62
C ILE A 189 -1.40 -5.53 20.79
N ALA A 190 -1.07 -5.08 19.58
CA ALA A 190 -2.03 -4.57 18.63
C ALA A 190 -2.66 -5.75 17.88
N LEU A 191 -3.98 -5.84 17.92
CA LEU A 191 -4.78 -6.90 17.31
C LEU A 191 -5.69 -6.31 16.24
N THR A 192 -5.80 -6.98 15.10
CA THR A 192 -6.79 -6.64 14.06
C THR A 192 -7.53 -7.88 13.60
N LEU A 193 -8.80 -7.71 13.24
CA LEU A 193 -9.66 -8.72 12.65
C LEU A 193 -10.51 -8.06 11.56
N ASN A 194 -10.71 -8.73 10.43
CA ASN A 194 -11.54 -8.23 9.35
C ASN A 194 -12.64 -9.22 8.90
N SER A 195 -13.48 -8.78 7.99
CA SER A 195 -14.62 -9.55 7.45
C SER A 195 -14.21 -10.80 6.65
N SER A 196 -12.94 -10.89 6.22
CA SER A 196 -12.37 -12.08 5.56
C SER A 196 -11.85 -13.13 6.55
N ASN A 197 -12.01 -12.88 7.85
CA ASN A 197 -11.43 -13.66 8.94
C ASN A 197 -9.89 -13.62 8.97
N ASP A 198 -9.30 -12.54 8.41
CA ASP A 198 -7.87 -12.32 8.59
C ASP A 198 -7.65 -11.69 9.98
N MET A 199 -6.64 -12.18 10.65
CA MET A 199 -6.24 -11.71 11.97
C MET A 199 -4.78 -11.34 11.97
N THR A 200 -4.42 -10.24 12.64
CA THR A 200 -3.02 -9.87 12.84
C THR A 200 -2.79 -9.49 14.30
N ALA A 201 -1.69 -9.95 14.86
CA ALA A 201 -1.18 -9.54 16.16
C ALA A 201 0.23 -8.95 15.99
N THR A 202 0.43 -7.73 16.46
CA THR A 202 1.75 -7.05 16.42
C THR A 202 2.17 -6.70 17.84
N PHE A 203 3.39 -7.08 18.21
CA PHE A 203 3.94 -6.80 19.54
C PHE A 203 5.47 -6.72 19.53
N GLY A 204 6.00 -6.00 20.53
CA GLY A 204 7.44 -5.92 20.76
C GLY A 204 7.95 -7.07 21.64
N LEU A 205 9.07 -7.68 21.26
CA LEU A 205 9.73 -8.71 22.08
C LEU A 205 11.26 -8.53 22.01
N SER A 206 11.86 -8.17 23.13
CA SER A 206 13.34 -8.05 23.27
C SER A 206 14.00 -7.19 22.17
N GLY A 207 13.39 -6.04 21.86
CA GLY A 207 13.91 -5.11 20.84
C GLY A 207 13.63 -5.54 19.40
N ASN A 208 12.80 -6.56 19.21
CA ASN A 208 12.26 -6.95 17.91
C ASN A 208 10.77 -6.63 17.83
N THR A 209 10.27 -6.35 16.64
CA THR A 209 8.84 -6.32 16.34
C THR A 209 8.44 -7.67 15.80
N MET A 210 7.43 -8.28 16.41
CA MET A 210 6.84 -9.54 15.95
C MET A 210 5.46 -9.25 15.37
N VAL A 211 5.20 -9.81 14.19
CA VAL A 211 3.89 -9.79 13.55
C VAL A 211 3.48 -11.24 13.27
N VAL A 212 2.37 -11.64 13.86
CA VAL A 212 1.74 -12.93 13.59
C VAL A 212 0.44 -12.65 12.87
N SER A 213 0.28 -13.17 11.67
CA SER A 213 -0.96 -13.00 10.92
C SER A 213 -1.52 -14.35 10.48
N HIS A 214 -2.84 -14.39 10.38
CA HIS A 214 -3.61 -15.49 9.84
C HIS A 214 -4.50 -14.95 8.72
N VAL A 215 -4.41 -15.55 7.56
CA VAL A 215 -5.26 -15.25 6.41
C VAL A 215 -6.37 -16.29 6.35
N GLY A 216 -7.60 -15.82 6.33
CA GLY A 216 -8.77 -16.67 6.26
C GLY A 216 -8.86 -17.43 4.94
N LYS A 217 -9.65 -18.49 4.95
CA LYS A 217 -9.91 -19.26 3.73
C LYS A 217 -10.83 -18.45 2.80
N VAL A 218 -10.43 -18.28 1.54
CA VAL A 218 -11.31 -17.78 0.49
C VAL A 218 -11.83 -18.95 -0.33
N ALA A 219 -13.15 -19.14 -0.34
CA ALA A 219 -13.77 -20.20 -1.14
C ALA A 219 -13.66 -19.86 -2.64
N SER A 220 -13.43 -20.86 -3.47
CA SER A 220 -13.48 -20.69 -4.92
C SER A 220 -14.87 -20.23 -5.37
N LYS A 221 -14.93 -19.33 -6.35
CA LYS A 221 -16.15 -18.98 -7.05
C LYS A 221 -15.99 -19.39 -8.51
N ALA A 222 -16.94 -20.16 -9.02
CA ALA A 222 -16.94 -20.50 -10.43
C ALA A 222 -17.14 -19.24 -11.30
N ALA A 223 -16.48 -19.20 -12.44
CA ALA A 223 -16.67 -18.14 -13.42
C ALA A 223 -18.13 -18.06 -13.85
N THR A 224 -18.67 -16.86 -13.87
CA THR A 224 -19.97 -16.54 -14.49
C THR A 224 -19.73 -15.50 -15.58
N THR A 225 -20.75 -15.20 -16.41
CA THR A 225 -20.66 -14.20 -17.48
C THR A 225 -20.25 -12.79 -17.00
N LYS A 226 -20.21 -12.54 -15.69
CA LYS A 226 -19.86 -11.25 -15.10
C LYS A 226 -18.77 -11.33 -14.01
N VAL A 227 -18.34 -12.52 -13.62
CA VAL A 227 -17.36 -12.73 -12.55
C VAL A 227 -16.36 -13.77 -13.00
N TRP A 228 -15.08 -13.43 -12.90
CA TRP A 228 -13.97 -14.34 -13.19
C TRP A 228 -13.93 -15.48 -12.16
N GLU A 229 -13.37 -16.61 -12.56
CA GLU A 229 -13.10 -17.69 -11.62
C GLU A 229 -12.14 -17.21 -10.52
N VAL A 230 -12.58 -17.31 -9.27
CA VAL A 230 -11.72 -17.06 -8.11
C VAL A 230 -11.22 -18.41 -7.61
N ALA A 231 -9.92 -18.64 -7.69
CA ALA A 231 -9.30 -19.84 -7.15
C ALA A 231 -9.47 -19.90 -5.62
N GLU A 232 -9.61 -21.12 -5.09
CA GLU A 232 -9.62 -21.31 -3.64
C GLU A 232 -8.27 -20.90 -3.05
N VAL A 233 -8.28 -20.01 -2.05
CA VAL A 233 -7.12 -19.72 -1.22
C VAL A 233 -7.31 -20.46 0.11
N LYS A 234 -6.41 -21.40 0.40
CA LYS A 234 -6.39 -22.08 1.71
C LYS A 234 -5.95 -21.10 2.77
N ALA A 235 -6.52 -21.23 3.98
CA ALA A 235 -6.06 -20.47 5.12
C ALA A 235 -4.57 -20.78 5.40
N TYR A 236 -3.82 -19.75 5.76
CA TYR A 236 -2.41 -19.88 6.15
C TYR A 236 -2.05 -18.86 7.23
N SER A 237 -0.92 -19.07 7.87
CA SER A 237 -0.39 -18.13 8.86
C SER A 237 1.03 -17.72 8.49
N THR A 238 1.37 -16.48 8.85
CA THR A 238 2.73 -15.97 8.73
C THR A 238 3.23 -15.51 10.09
N VAL A 239 4.52 -15.64 10.32
CA VAL A 239 5.22 -15.09 11.47
C VAL A 239 6.39 -14.27 10.94
N ALA A 240 6.39 -12.97 11.18
CA ALA A 240 7.48 -12.09 10.83
C ALA A 240 8.15 -11.56 12.09
N ILE A 241 9.47 -11.54 12.10
CA ILE A 241 10.31 -10.96 13.14
C ILE A 241 11.19 -9.91 12.50
N THR A 242 11.02 -8.66 12.91
CA THR A 242 11.81 -7.52 12.41
C THR A 242 12.67 -6.96 13.52
N ARG A 243 13.92 -6.70 13.22
CA ARG A 243 14.86 -6.00 14.08
C ARG A 243 15.42 -4.78 13.37
N ASP A 244 15.22 -3.63 13.98
CA ASP A 244 15.86 -2.40 13.54
C ASP A 244 17.28 -2.32 14.09
N LEU A 245 18.22 -1.94 13.24
CA LEU A 245 19.62 -1.79 13.58
C LEU A 245 19.95 -0.30 13.80
N THR A 246 20.95 -0.03 14.61
CA THR A 246 21.43 1.34 14.90
C THR A 246 21.96 2.07 13.67
N SER A 247 22.22 1.36 12.58
CA SER A 247 22.65 1.90 11.28
C SER A 247 21.51 2.45 10.42
N GLY A 248 20.24 2.39 10.89
CA GLY A 248 19.06 2.72 10.09
C GLY A 248 18.61 1.59 9.14
N ALA A 249 19.28 0.46 9.15
CA ALA A 249 18.85 -0.74 8.43
C ALA A 249 17.90 -1.58 9.29
N SER A 250 17.07 -2.40 8.65
CA SER A 250 16.24 -3.40 9.30
C SER A 250 16.50 -4.80 8.74
N LEU A 251 16.36 -5.80 9.61
CA LEU A 251 16.40 -7.22 9.22
C LEU A 251 15.06 -7.84 9.55
N THR A 252 14.46 -8.52 8.58
CA THR A 252 13.19 -9.22 8.75
C THR A 252 13.35 -10.67 8.33
N ALA A 253 12.85 -11.57 9.19
CA ALA A 253 12.67 -12.99 8.87
C ALA A 253 11.17 -13.29 8.87
N THR A 254 10.64 -13.84 7.79
CA THR A 254 9.22 -14.18 7.64
C THR A 254 9.07 -15.64 7.29
N TYR A 255 8.33 -16.38 8.10
CA TYR A 255 7.89 -17.73 7.81
C TYR A 255 6.44 -17.72 7.35
N LYS A 256 6.11 -18.52 6.34
CA LYS A 256 4.77 -18.67 5.79
C LYS A 256 4.36 -20.13 5.72
N SER A 257 3.24 -20.47 6.34
CA SER A 257 2.81 -21.86 6.51
C SER A 257 2.10 -22.47 5.28
N SER A 258 1.78 -21.70 4.24
CA SER A 258 1.12 -22.22 3.04
C SER A 258 2.04 -23.10 2.18
N ASP A 259 3.31 -22.78 2.21
CA ASP A 259 4.37 -23.38 1.36
C ASP A 259 5.62 -23.74 2.16
N ASP A 260 5.57 -23.58 3.48
CA ASP A 260 6.68 -23.78 4.41
C ASP A 260 7.92 -22.94 4.05
N SER A 261 7.70 -21.75 3.47
CA SER A 261 8.79 -20.88 3.02
C SER A 261 9.32 -19.99 4.13
N LEU A 262 10.60 -19.66 4.06
CA LEU A 262 11.30 -18.69 4.90
C LEU A 262 11.92 -17.60 4.03
N THR A 263 11.49 -16.37 4.25
CA THR A 263 12.05 -15.19 3.60
C THR A 263 12.93 -14.43 4.58
N LEU A 264 14.13 -14.06 4.16
CA LEU A 264 15.03 -13.17 4.89
C LEU A 264 15.19 -11.88 4.08
N LYS A 265 14.88 -10.72 4.70
CA LYS A 265 14.97 -9.41 4.06
C LYS A 265 15.87 -8.49 4.87
N ALA A 266 16.80 -7.83 4.19
CA ALA A 266 17.52 -6.68 4.71
C ALA A 266 17.07 -5.43 3.94
N ALA A 267 16.72 -4.37 4.65
CA ALA A 267 16.26 -3.13 4.04
C ALA A 267 16.91 -1.91 4.73
N VAL A 268 17.03 -0.83 3.97
CA VAL A 268 17.51 0.47 4.45
C VAL A 268 16.64 1.57 3.83
N THR A 269 16.35 2.61 4.63
CA THR A 269 15.74 3.86 4.15
C THR A 269 16.69 5.03 4.41
N PHE A 270 16.68 6.04 3.57
CA PHE A 270 17.52 7.24 3.65
C PHE A 270 16.80 8.50 3.17
#